data_d0efe9a9895c0978b73375d869c2c9a1
#
_entry.id   d0efe9a9895c0978b73375d869c2c9a1
#
_cell.length_a   1.000
_cell.length_b   1.000
_cell.length_c   1.000
_cell.angle_alpha   90.00
_cell.angle_beta   90.00
_cell.angle_gamma   90.00
#
_symmetry.space_group_name_H-M   'P 1'
#
loop_
_entity.id
_entity.type
_entity.pdbx_description
1 polymer ?
#
loop_
_entity_poly.entity_id
_entity_poly.type
_entity_poly.pdbx_seq_one_letter_code
_entity_poly.pdbx_strand_id
1 'polypeptide(L)'
;VHKAFSYWPGALKVVDPVLADHGRFYTGMQDLLPGMRELCRQADLILPNLTEACFLLGRDYCADELTADQAQALADEVSANVQRAVVTGLPLAKHLACAGSSGRDRFVVKRLRIDRSYPGTGDLFAAVLVGCLLRGNALSAAADAAAGFVAEAINNTSPTADPAFGVWFEPLLGRLCGGN
;
A
#
# COMPACT_ATOMS: atom_id res chain seq x y z
N VAL A 1 -19.85 -0.92 4.74
CA VAL A 1 -18.58 -1.64 4.96
C VAL A 1 -18.48 -2.14 6.40
N HIS A 2 -18.65 -1.30 7.47
CA HIS A 2 -18.60 -1.74 8.88
C HIS A 2 -19.45 -2.99 9.16
N LYS A 3 -20.67 -3.01 8.62
CA LYS A 3 -21.59 -4.16 8.76
C LYS A 3 -21.03 -5.45 8.14
N ALA A 4 -20.19 -5.37 7.11
CA ALA A 4 -19.59 -6.55 6.50
C ALA A 4 -18.61 -7.25 7.45
N PHE A 5 -17.84 -6.49 8.23
CA PHE A 5 -16.87 -7.04 9.18
C PHE A 5 -17.54 -7.90 10.28
N SER A 6 -18.80 -7.63 10.63
CA SER A 6 -19.52 -8.42 11.63
C SER A 6 -20.01 -9.78 11.12
N TYR A 7 -20.17 -9.95 9.81
CA TYR A 7 -20.60 -11.22 9.24
C TYR A 7 -19.50 -12.29 9.20
N TRP A 8 -18.23 -11.84 9.12
CA TRP A 8 -17.07 -12.74 9.05
C TRP A 8 -16.01 -12.33 10.07
N PRO A 9 -16.25 -12.54 11.37
CA PRO A 9 -15.35 -12.07 12.43
C PRO A 9 -13.95 -12.70 12.38
N GLY A 10 -13.84 -13.92 11.83
CA GLY A 10 -12.57 -14.63 11.68
C GLY A 10 -11.81 -14.35 10.36
N ALA A 11 -12.37 -13.55 9.45
CA ALA A 11 -11.69 -13.20 8.20
C ALA A 11 -10.64 -12.12 8.43
N LEU A 12 -9.53 -12.19 7.67
CA LEU A 12 -8.54 -11.12 7.62
C LEU A 12 -9.18 -9.86 7.01
N LYS A 13 -9.22 -8.79 7.80
CA LYS A 13 -9.78 -7.49 7.38
C LYS A 13 -8.66 -6.59 6.90
N VAL A 14 -8.57 -6.39 5.61
CA VAL A 14 -7.62 -5.48 5.00
C VAL A 14 -8.35 -4.27 4.44
N VAL A 15 -7.87 -3.08 4.75
CA VAL A 15 -8.42 -1.82 4.23
C VAL A 15 -7.35 -1.11 3.42
N ASP A 16 -7.62 -0.94 2.14
CA ASP A 16 -6.96 0.02 1.27
C ASP A 16 -7.85 1.27 1.23
N PRO A 17 -7.41 2.42 1.76
CA PRO A 17 -8.30 3.56 1.94
C PRO A 17 -8.84 4.17 0.66
N VAL A 18 -8.06 4.23 -0.40
CA VAL A 18 -8.43 4.80 -1.73
C VAL A 18 -9.18 6.13 -1.61
N LEU A 19 -8.63 7.07 -0.83
CA LEU A 19 -9.25 8.38 -0.57
C LEU A 19 -8.59 9.52 -1.34
N ALA A 20 -7.28 9.44 -1.52
CA ALA A 20 -6.47 10.58 -1.91
C ALA A 20 -5.13 10.16 -2.51
N ASP A 21 -4.55 11.04 -3.33
CA ASP A 21 -3.17 10.89 -3.80
C ASP A 21 -2.55 12.27 -4.09
N HIS A 22 -1.20 12.35 -4.07
CA HIS A 22 -0.45 13.59 -4.32
C HIS A 22 -0.95 14.80 -3.53
N GLY A 23 -1.31 14.60 -2.27
CA GLY A 23 -1.78 15.65 -1.35
C GLY A 23 -3.23 16.11 -1.60
N ARG A 24 -4.01 15.41 -2.40
CA ARG A 24 -5.39 15.80 -2.77
C ARG A 24 -6.35 14.64 -2.64
N PHE A 25 -7.52 14.91 -2.08
CA PHE A 25 -8.62 13.95 -2.12
C PHE A 25 -9.11 13.72 -3.55
N TYR A 26 -9.48 12.49 -3.83
CA TYR A 26 -10.28 12.20 -5.02
C TYR A 26 -11.64 12.89 -4.92
N THR A 27 -12.24 13.19 -6.05
CA THR A 27 -13.50 13.94 -6.12
C THR A 27 -14.58 13.29 -5.24
N GLY A 28 -15.09 14.05 -4.28
CA GLY A 28 -16.15 13.62 -3.37
C GLY A 28 -15.70 12.72 -2.20
N MET A 29 -14.40 12.47 -2.03
CA MET A 29 -13.90 11.55 -0.98
C MET A 29 -13.57 12.26 0.35
N GLN A 30 -13.47 13.60 0.37
CA GLN A 30 -13.07 14.34 1.57
C GLN A 30 -14.01 14.10 2.76
N ASP A 31 -15.31 14.05 2.52
CA ASP A 31 -16.31 13.84 3.58
C ASP A 31 -16.31 12.42 4.14
N LEU A 32 -15.64 11.49 3.47
CA LEU A 32 -15.53 10.09 3.91
C LEU A 32 -14.39 9.87 4.91
N LEU A 33 -13.46 10.82 5.09
CA LEU A 33 -12.30 10.66 5.95
C LEU A 33 -12.64 10.24 7.39
N PRO A 34 -13.64 10.81 8.07
CA PRO A 34 -13.99 10.35 9.43
C PRO A 34 -14.46 8.90 9.47
N GLY A 35 -15.29 8.49 8.50
CA GLY A 35 -15.75 7.11 8.37
C GLY A 35 -14.62 6.14 8.01
N MET A 36 -13.65 6.57 7.17
CA MET A 36 -12.47 5.78 6.82
C MET A 36 -11.55 5.58 8.02
N ARG A 37 -11.32 6.60 8.83
CA ARG A 37 -10.55 6.47 10.08
C ARG A 37 -11.16 5.41 11.01
N GLU A 38 -12.48 5.40 11.13
CA GLU A 38 -13.17 4.41 11.94
C GLU A 38 -13.07 3.00 11.33
N LEU A 39 -13.16 2.89 10.01
CA LEU A 39 -13.00 1.61 9.31
C LEU A 39 -11.57 1.06 9.48
N CYS A 40 -10.56 1.92 9.35
CA CYS A 40 -9.16 1.54 9.54
C CYS A 40 -8.87 1.00 10.95
N ARG A 41 -9.49 1.57 12.00
CA ARG A 41 -9.33 1.07 13.37
C ARG A 41 -9.89 -0.35 13.58
N GLN A 42 -10.83 -0.78 12.76
CA GLN A 42 -11.43 -2.12 12.80
C GLN A 42 -10.71 -3.13 11.91
N ALA A 43 -9.73 -2.68 11.12
CA ALA A 43 -8.98 -3.52 10.22
C ALA A 43 -7.82 -4.24 10.94
N ASP A 44 -7.47 -5.42 10.44
CA ASP A 44 -6.27 -6.15 10.87
C ASP A 44 -5.02 -5.62 10.18
N LEU A 45 -5.18 -5.00 9.00
CA LEU A 45 -4.11 -4.39 8.20
C LEU A 45 -4.68 -3.23 7.38
N ILE A 46 -3.94 -2.13 7.30
CA ILE A 46 -4.25 -1.04 6.38
C ILE A 46 -3.09 -0.76 5.42
N LEU A 47 -3.41 -0.30 4.21
CA LEU A 47 -2.45 -0.09 3.12
C LEU A 47 -2.52 1.35 2.56
N PRO A 48 -2.41 2.40 3.39
CA PRO A 48 -2.50 3.76 2.90
C PRO A 48 -1.27 4.14 2.04
N ASN A 49 -1.47 4.98 1.03
CA ASN A 49 -0.36 5.72 0.41
C ASN A 49 0.11 6.86 1.34
N LEU A 50 1.21 7.55 0.97
CA LEU A 50 1.76 8.67 1.76
C LEU A 50 0.71 9.76 2.06
N THR A 51 -0.11 10.14 1.07
CA THR A 51 -1.15 11.15 1.23
C THR A 51 -2.21 10.71 2.23
N GLU A 52 -2.68 9.50 2.08
CA GLU A 52 -3.69 8.92 2.95
C GLU A 52 -3.19 8.73 4.37
N ALA A 53 -1.92 8.29 4.54
CA ALA A 53 -1.28 8.19 5.84
C ALA A 53 -1.27 9.56 6.55
N CYS A 54 -0.88 10.64 5.86
CA CYS A 54 -0.93 11.99 6.40
C CYS A 54 -2.35 12.40 6.80
N PHE A 55 -3.34 12.17 5.92
CA PHE A 55 -4.73 12.55 6.21
C PHE A 55 -5.35 11.72 7.33
N LEU A 56 -5.07 10.42 7.40
CA LEU A 56 -5.51 9.58 8.52
C LEU A 56 -4.95 10.06 9.86
N LEU A 57 -3.71 10.54 9.89
CA LEU A 57 -3.05 11.10 11.07
C LEU A 57 -3.45 12.56 11.37
N GLY A 58 -4.16 13.24 10.45
CA GLY A 58 -4.52 14.66 10.59
C GLY A 58 -3.34 15.59 10.36
N ARG A 59 -2.40 15.19 9.50
CA ARG A 59 -1.22 15.97 9.11
C ARG A 59 -1.35 16.52 7.70
N ASP A 60 -0.66 17.61 7.43
CA ASP A 60 -0.47 18.11 6.07
C ASP A 60 0.43 17.15 5.29
N TYR A 61 0.11 16.98 4.02
CA TYR A 61 0.94 16.23 3.08
C TYR A 61 2.19 17.03 2.74
N CYS A 62 3.34 16.37 2.78
CA CYS A 62 4.59 16.92 2.26
C CYS A 62 5.16 15.95 1.20
N ALA A 63 5.49 16.50 0.05
CA ALA A 63 6.07 15.75 -1.08
C ALA A 63 7.58 15.58 -0.99
N ASP A 64 8.22 16.04 0.10
CA ASP A 64 9.65 15.97 0.28
C ASP A 64 10.16 14.52 0.35
N GLU A 65 11.39 14.33 -0.09
CA GLU A 65 12.07 13.04 0.06
C GLU A 65 12.25 12.68 1.54
N LEU A 66 11.93 11.44 1.86
CA LEU A 66 12.08 10.90 3.20
C LEU A 66 13.40 10.13 3.36
N THR A 67 13.93 10.13 4.57
CA THR A 67 14.90 9.11 4.98
C THR A 67 14.20 7.80 5.31
N ALA A 68 14.96 6.70 5.37
CA ALA A 68 14.38 5.40 5.77
C ALA A 68 13.80 5.44 7.19
N ASP A 69 14.44 6.18 8.10
CA ASP A 69 13.98 6.33 9.48
C ASP A 69 12.67 7.13 9.56
N GLN A 70 12.52 8.18 8.73
CA GLN A 70 11.28 8.94 8.64
C GLN A 70 10.14 8.10 8.05
N ALA A 71 10.44 7.31 7.01
CA ALA A 71 9.49 6.37 6.42
C ALA A 71 9.01 5.33 7.45
N GLN A 72 9.93 4.77 8.23
CA GLN A 72 9.61 3.84 9.29
C GLN A 72 8.81 4.50 10.42
N ALA A 73 9.20 5.70 10.85
CA ALA A 73 8.49 6.45 11.89
C ALA A 73 7.04 6.74 11.49
N LEU A 74 6.80 7.08 10.22
CA LEU A 74 5.45 7.26 9.69
C LEU A 74 4.62 5.97 9.76
N ALA A 75 5.20 4.82 9.35
CA ALA A 75 4.53 3.53 9.43
C ALA A 75 4.22 3.13 10.88
N ASP A 76 5.13 3.39 11.82
CA ASP A 76 4.93 3.14 13.24
C ASP A 76 3.78 3.98 13.80
N GLU A 77 3.71 5.26 13.43
CA GLU A 77 2.64 6.14 13.89
C GLU A 77 1.28 5.77 13.32
N VAL A 78 1.22 5.41 12.04
CA VAL A 78 0.00 4.89 11.43
C VAL A 78 -0.45 3.61 12.14
N SER A 79 0.49 2.69 12.43
CA SER A 79 0.19 1.42 13.09
C SER A 79 -0.19 1.57 14.57
N ALA A 80 0.14 2.69 15.23
CA ALA A 80 -0.28 2.93 16.62
C ALA A 80 -1.82 2.98 16.81
N ASN A 81 -2.54 3.24 15.74
CA ASN A 81 -4.01 3.31 15.75
C ASN A 81 -4.69 2.07 15.15
N VAL A 82 -3.90 1.12 14.64
CA VAL A 82 -4.36 -0.13 14.01
C VAL A 82 -3.38 -1.25 14.35
N GLN A 83 -3.73 -2.51 14.06
CA GLN A 83 -2.82 -3.61 14.41
C GLN A 83 -1.57 -3.66 13.53
N ARG A 84 -1.74 -3.43 12.23
CA ARG A 84 -0.67 -3.48 11.21
C ARG A 84 -0.91 -2.43 10.14
N ALA A 85 0.16 -1.83 9.67
CA ALA A 85 0.12 -0.89 8.55
C ALA A 85 1.28 -1.11 7.58
N VAL A 86 1.02 -0.89 6.30
CA VAL A 86 2.07 -0.73 5.27
C VAL A 86 1.78 0.55 4.51
N VAL A 87 2.60 1.57 4.71
CA VAL A 87 2.49 2.84 3.99
C VAL A 87 3.25 2.73 2.68
N THR A 88 2.59 3.04 1.58
CA THR A 88 3.14 2.93 0.21
C THR A 88 3.44 4.30 -0.40
N GLY A 89 4.10 4.32 -1.54
CA GLY A 89 4.36 5.55 -2.29
C GLY A 89 5.34 6.52 -1.60
N LEU A 90 6.25 6.00 -0.77
CA LEU A 90 7.21 6.81 -0.01
C LEU A 90 8.41 7.20 -0.90
N PRO A 91 8.65 8.50 -1.16
CA PRO A 91 9.80 8.94 -1.96
C PRO A 91 11.08 8.90 -1.11
N LEU A 92 12.03 8.04 -1.45
CA LEU A 92 13.33 7.91 -0.80
C LEU A 92 14.47 8.06 -1.82
N ALA A 93 14.94 9.27 -2.06
CA ALA A 93 15.99 9.57 -3.06
C ALA A 93 15.68 8.93 -4.43
N LYS A 94 16.52 8.01 -4.90
CA LYS A 94 16.33 7.31 -6.18
C LYS A 94 15.30 6.17 -6.12
N HIS A 95 14.63 5.96 -4.97
CA HIS A 95 13.74 4.83 -4.73
C HIS A 95 12.32 5.29 -4.47
N LEU A 96 11.38 4.45 -4.83
CA LEU A 96 10.04 4.43 -4.26
C LEU A 96 10.00 3.30 -3.23
N ALA A 97 9.49 3.59 -2.05
CA ALA A 97 9.49 2.64 -0.96
C ALA A 97 8.10 2.39 -0.39
N CYS A 98 7.97 1.29 0.34
CA CYS A 98 6.94 1.11 1.33
C CYS A 98 7.58 0.80 2.69
N ALA A 99 6.93 1.26 3.76
CA ALA A 99 7.35 1.00 5.12
C ALA A 99 6.21 0.35 5.89
N GLY A 100 6.51 -0.67 6.68
CA GLY A 100 5.51 -1.39 7.44
C GLY A 100 5.86 -1.52 8.91
N SER A 101 4.80 -1.63 9.72
CA SER A 101 4.88 -1.88 11.14
C SER A 101 3.73 -2.78 11.60
N SER A 102 4.06 -3.76 12.43
CA SER A 102 3.12 -4.66 13.11
C SER A 102 3.46 -4.84 14.58
N GLY A 103 3.93 -3.77 15.22
CA GLY A 103 4.42 -3.76 16.60
C GLY A 103 5.83 -4.34 16.77
N ARG A 104 6.08 -5.56 16.31
CA ARG A 104 7.41 -6.22 16.42
C ARG A 104 8.15 -6.29 15.09
N ASP A 105 7.43 -6.40 13.99
CA ASP A 105 7.99 -6.49 12.63
C ASP A 105 7.97 -5.10 12.00
N ARG A 106 9.15 -4.50 11.82
CA ARG A 106 9.36 -3.17 11.26
C ARG A 106 10.27 -3.28 10.05
N PHE A 107 9.87 -2.70 8.93
CA PHE A 107 10.65 -2.81 7.70
C PHE A 107 10.45 -1.63 6.75
N VAL A 108 11.45 -1.38 5.91
CA VAL A 108 11.39 -0.48 4.76
C VAL A 108 11.85 -1.25 3.53
N VAL A 109 10.95 -1.47 2.59
CA VAL A 109 11.23 -2.07 1.29
C VAL A 109 11.45 -0.96 0.27
N LYS A 110 12.51 -1.06 -0.52
CA LYS A 110 12.90 -0.05 -1.52
C LYS A 110 12.98 -0.68 -2.90
N ARG A 111 12.46 0.01 -3.92
CA ARG A 111 12.65 -0.32 -5.34
C ARG A 111 13.15 0.92 -6.07
N LEU A 112 13.98 0.75 -7.07
CA LEU A 112 14.39 1.86 -7.92
C LEU A 112 13.14 2.54 -8.49
N ARG A 113 13.08 3.86 -8.39
CA ARG A 113 11.98 4.63 -8.94
C ARG A 113 11.96 4.48 -10.46
N ILE A 114 10.82 4.16 -10.99
CA ILE A 114 10.57 4.10 -12.44
C ILE A 114 9.76 5.35 -12.77
N ASP A 115 10.25 6.17 -13.67
CA ASP A 115 9.60 7.44 -14.07
C ASP A 115 8.40 7.20 -15.01
N ARG A 116 7.55 6.28 -14.61
CA ARG A 116 6.28 5.97 -15.26
C ARG A 116 5.25 5.71 -14.17
N SER A 117 4.07 6.32 -14.32
CA SER A 117 2.95 6.16 -13.41
C SER A 117 1.78 5.51 -14.14
N TYR A 118 1.15 4.54 -13.50
CA TYR A 118 0.00 3.84 -14.04
C TYR A 118 -1.09 3.73 -12.97
N PRO A 119 -2.37 3.88 -13.33
CA PRO A 119 -3.47 3.61 -12.43
C PRO A 119 -3.50 2.12 -12.05
N GLY A 120 -4.01 1.82 -10.85
CA GLY A 120 -4.18 0.44 -10.38
C GLY A 120 -2.93 -0.25 -9.81
N THR A 121 -1.76 0.45 -9.77
CA THR A 121 -0.55 -0.13 -9.17
C THR A 121 -0.69 -0.35 -7.66
N GLY A 122 -1.48 0.49 -6.96
CA GLY A 122 -1.84 0.30 -5.54
C GLY A 122 -2.69 -0.95 -5.35
N ASP A 123 -3.74 -1.11 -6.17
CA ASP A 123 -4.61 -2.29 -6.13
C ASP A 123 -3.82 -3.59 -6.38
N LEU A 124 -2.90 -3.55 -7.34
CA LEU A 124 -2.03 -4.69 -7.65
C LEU A 124 -1.10 -5.02 -6.47
N PHE A 125 -0.50 -3.99 -5.85
CA PHE A 125 0.30 -4.16 -4.64
C PHE A 125 -0.51 -4.81 -3.53
N ALA A 126 -1.70 -4.29 -3.24
CA ALA A 126 -2.59 -4.80 -2.22
C ALA A 126 -2.98 -6.27 -2.48
N ALA A 127 -3.34 -6.60 -3.73
CA ALA A 127 -3.73 -7.95 -4.11
C ALA A 127 -2.60 -8.97 -3.91
N VAL A 128 -1.37 -8.64 -4.36
CA VAL A 128 -0.20 -9.52 -4.20
C VAL A 128 0.17 -9.67 -2.73
N LEU A 129 0.20 -8.58 -1.97
CA LEU A 129 0.51 -8.59 -0.54
C LEU A 129 -0.48 -9.49 0.23
N VAL A 130 -1.78 -9.30 0.01
CA VAL A 130 -2.82 -10.13 0.67
C VAL A 130 -2.68 -11.59 0.26
N GLY A 131 -2.45 -11.88 -1.03
CA GLY A 131 -2.21 -13.24 -1.50
C GLY A 131 -1.02 -13.92 -0.81
N CYS A 132 0.07 -13.19 -0.58
CA CYS A 132 1.23 -13.67 0.17
C CYS A 132 0.91 -13.92 1.65
N LEU A 133 0.18 -13.00 2.30
CA LEU A 133 -0.23 -13.17 3.70
C LEU A 133 -1.13 -14.40 3.90
N LEU A 134 -2.07 -14.64 2.99
CA LEU A 134 -2.96 -15.81 3.04
C LEU A 134 -2.20 -17.14 2.87
N ARG A 135 -1.00 -17.10 2.28
CA ARG A 135 -0.08 -18.25 2.21
C ARG A 135 0.87 -18.34 3.41
N GLY A 136 0.69 -17.51 4.42
CA GLY A 136 1.46 -17.56 5.66
C GLY A 136 2.79 -16.81 5.65
N ASN A 137 3.07 -16.01 4.63
CA ASN A 137 4.29 -15.19 4.61
C ASN A 137 4.24 -14.10 5.69
N ALA A 138 5.41 -13.73 6.22
CA ALA A 138 5.56 -12.56 7.07
C ALA A 138 5.18 -11.27 6.31
N LEU A 139 4.73 -10.23 7.02
CA LEU A 139 4.29 -8.97 6.42
C LEU A 139 5.41 -8.31 5.59
N SER A 140 6.63 -8.31 6.10
CA SER A 140 7.81 -7.78 5.39
C SER A 140 8.09 -8.51 4.08
N ALA A 141 8.03 -9.84 4.08
CA ALA A 141 8.22 -10.66 2.89
C ALA A 141 7.08 -10.47 1.87
N ALA A 142 5.83 -10.36 2.35
CA ALA A 142 4.68 -10.08 1.51
C ALA A 142 4.77 -8.70 0.84
N ALA A 143 5.21 -7.68 1.58
CA ALA A 143 5.43 -6.33 1.07
C ALA A 143 6.58 -6.27 0.05
N ASP A 144 7.68 -7.02 0.30
CA ASP A 144 8.80 -7.12 -0.64
C ASP A 144 8.37 -7.78 -1.96
N ALA A 145 7.64 -8.89 -1.88
CA ALA A 145 7.10 -9.58 -3.05
C ALA A 145 6.14 -8.68 -3.84
N ALA A 146 5.25 -7.97 -3.16
CA ALA A 146 4.29 -7.05 -3.80
C ALA A 146 5.00 -5.88 -4.49
N ALA A 147 5.96 -5.23 -3.82
CA ALA A 147 6.74 -4.15 -4.41
C ALA A 147 7.58 -4.62 -5.61
N GLY A 148 8.15 -5.81 -5.54
CA GLY A 148 8.88 -6.43 -6.64
C GLY A 148 8.00 -6.72 -7.84
N PHE A 149 6.82 -7.30 -7.60
CA PHE A 149 5.87 -7.63 -8.66
C PHE A 149 5.35 -6.38 -9.37
N VAL A 150 4.99 -5.33 -8.64
CA VAL A 150 4.55 -4.05 -9.23
C VAL A 150 5.67 -3.42 -10.08
N ALA A 151 6.89 -3.37 -9.56
CA ALA A 151 8.02 -2.81 -10.32
C ALA A 151 8.28 -3.60 -11.60
N GLU A 152 8.16 -4.92 -11.56
CA GLU A 152 8.30 -5.78 -12.74
C GLU A 152 7.16 -5.58 -13.73
N ALA A 153 5.92 -5.46 -13.27
CA ALA A 153 4.77 -5.19 -14.12
C ALA A 153 4.91 -3.84 -14.86
N ILE A 154 5.39 -2.80 -14.17
CA ILE A 154 5.69 -1.51 -14.79
C ILE A 154 6.77 -1.67 -15.88
N ASN A 155 7.85 -2.40 -15.60
CA ASN A 155 8.93 -2.64 -16.57
C ASN A 155 8.47 -3.49 -17.77
N ASN A 156 7.57 -4.43 -17.54
CA ASN A 156 7.01 -5.30 -18.59
C ASN A 156 6.01 -4.56 -19.50
N THR A 157 5.46 -3.44 -19.03
CA THR A 157 4.52 -2.63 -19.80
C THR A 157 5.26 -1.82 -20.86
N SER A 158 4.82 -1.92 -22.12
CA SER A 158 5.42 -1.16 -23.23
C SER A 158 5.40 0.34 -22.93
N PRO A 159 6.50 1.07 -23.22
CA PRO A 159 6.50 2.54 -23.12
C PRO A 159 5.47 3.24 -24.01
N THR A 160 5.02 2.55 -25.05
CA THR A 160 4.00 3.05 -26.01
C THR A 160 2.58 2.58 -25.69
N ALA A 161 2.39 1.79 -24.62
CA ALA A 161 1.05 1.39 -24.18
C ALA A 161 0.30 2.61 -23.64
N ASP A 162 -1.02 2.65 -23.90
CA ASP A 162 -1.88 3.68 -23.31
C ASP A 162 -1.92 3.49 -21.79
N PRO A 163 -1.45 4.48 -20.99
CA PRO A 163 -1.45 4.39 -19.55
C PRO A 163 -2.82 4.14 -18.92
N ALA A 164 -3.91 4.51 -19.60
CA ALA A 164 -5.26 4.31 -19.11
C ALA A 164 -5.62 2.83 -18.85
N PHE A 165 -4.93 1.89 -19.52
CA PHE A 165 -5.13 0.45 -19.31
C PHE A 165 -4.32 -0.13 -18.14
N GLY A 166 -3.56 0.70 -17.41
CA GLY A 166 -2.73 0.25 -16.29
C GLY A 166 -1.48 -0.49 -16.75
N VAL A 167 -0.95 -1.36 -15.88
CA VAL A 167 0.26 -2.16 -16.14
C VAL A 167 -0.07 -3.53 -16.71
N TRP A 168 0.78 -4.03 -17.59
CA TRP A 168 0.64 -5.36 -18.18
C TRP A 168 1.24 -6.43 -17.26
N PHE A 169 0.47 -6.90 -16.30
CA PHE A 169 0.89 -7.84 -15.26
C PHE A 169 0.51 -9.29 -15.53
N GLU A 170 -0.43 -9.56 -16.42
CA GLU A 170 -0.99 -10.90 -16.66
C GLU A 170 0.07 -11.95 -17.00
N PRO A 171 1.10 -11.67 -17.84
CA PRO A 171 2.15 -12.64 -18.12
C PRO A 171 3.01 -13.01 -16.92
N LEU A 172 2.97 -12.18 -15.86
CA LEU A 172 3.76 -12.37 -14.65
C LEU A 172 3.03 -13.21 -13.59
N LEU A 173 1.71 -13.44 -13.75
CA LEU A 173 0.90 -14.15 -12.75
C LEU A 173 1.45 -15.54 -12.40
N GLY A 174 2.04 -16.24 -13.37
CA GLY A 174 2.66 -17.55 -13.14
C GLY A 174 3.75 -17.55 -12.06
N ARG A 175 4.40 -16.40 -11.82
CA ARG A 175 5.44 -16.27 -10.78
C ARG A 175 4.86 -16.23 -9.37
N LEU A 176 3.60 -15.83 -9.23
CA LEU A 176 2.91 -15.84 -7.95
C LEU A 176 2.46 -17.24 -7.53
N CYS A 177 2.39 -18.18 -8.49
CA CYS A 177 1.97 -19.56 -8.25
C CYS A 177 3.15 -20.51 -7.92
N GLY A 178 4.38 -20.10 -8.22
CA GLY A 178 5.60 -20.91 -8.11
C GLY A 178 6.34 -20.76 -6.79
N GLY A 179 5.68 -20.90 -5.68
CA GLY A 179 6.30 -20.98 -4.36
C GLY A 179 6.07 -22.38 -3.77
N ASN A 180 6.96 -23.30 -4.07
CA ASN A 180 7.25 -24.48 -3.25
C ASN A 180 8.46 -24.17 -2.38
#